data_2cdfadc0f2e2e4f0448a07765d62aa5d
#
_entry.id   2cdfadc0f2e2e4f0448a07765d62aa5d
#
_cell.length_a   1.000
_cell.length_b   1.000
_cell.length_c   1.000
_cell.angle_alpha   90.00
_cell.angle_beta   90.00
_cell.angle_gamma   90.00
#
_symmetry.space_group_name_H-M   'P 1'
#
loop_
_entity.id
_entity.type
_entity.pdbx_description
1 polymer ?
#
loop_
_entity_poly.entity_id
_entity_poly.type
_entity_poly.pdbx_seq_one_letter_code
_entity_poly.pdbx_strand_id
1 'polypeptide(L)'
;MAELQKVDDWLSALLANLEPAARSRMMRQLAQELRRTQQQNIRMQRNPDGSSYEPRRVTARSKKGRIKRQMFAKLRTTKYLKSAASADSASVQYEGKVQRIARVHHYGLRDRVSRKGPQIRYAKRRLLGIYDTDFDIIEEIIINFLIR
;
A
#
# COMPACT_ATOMS: atom_id res chain seq x y z
N MET A 1 6.04 -0.31 -31.83
CA MET A 1 6.63 0.63 -30.87
C MET A 1 6.18 2.07 -31.10
N ALA A 2 6.21 2.56 -32.34
CA ALA A 2 5.68 3.90 -32.65
C ALA A 2 4.17 4.05 -32.30
N GLU A 3 3.41 2.99 -32.45
CA GLU A 3 1.99 2.97 -32.10
C GLU A 3 1.74 3.13 -30.61
N LEU A 4 2.54 2.46 -29.76
CA LEU A 4 2.49 2.61 -28.31
C LEU A 4 2.87 4.03 -27.89
N GLN A 5 3.86 4.63 -28.53
CA GLN A 5 4.25 6.02 -28.27
C GLN A 5 3.11 6.98 -28.58
N LYS A 6 2.39 6.77 -29.67
CA LYS A 6 1.21 7.56 -30.02
C LYS A 6 0.12 7.47 -28.97
N VAL A 7 -0.12 6.27 -28.41
CA VAL A 7 -1.09 6.07 -27.34
C VAL A 7 -0.65 6.83 -26.07
N ASP A 8 0.62 6.72 -25.69
CA ASP A 8 1.17 7.45 -24.55
C ASP A 8 1.03 8.97 -24.73
N ASP A 9 1.37 9.48 -25.93
CA ASP A 9 1.26 10.89 -26.25
C ASP A 9 -0.20 11.36 -26.16
N TRP A 10 -1.12 10.55 -26.65
CA TRP A 10 -2.56 10.84 -26.61
C TRP A 10 -3.08 10.86 -25.17
N LEU A 11 -2.72 9.88 -24.35
CA LEU A 11 -3.07 9.84 -22.94
C LEU A 11 -2.49 11.03 -22.17
N SER A 12 -1.23 11.36 -22.43
CA SER A 12 -0.56 12.50 -21.81
C SER A 12 -1.25 13.80 -22.15
N ALA A 13 -1.67 13.98 -23.42
CA ALA A 13 -2.40 15.15 -23.86
C ALA A 13 -3.79 15.24 -23.19
N LEU A 14 -4.50 14.13 -23.07
CA LEU A 14 -5.80 14.11 -22.38
C LEU A 14 -5.65 14.48 -20.89
N LEU A 15 -4.65 13.92 -20.21
CA LEU A 15 -4.39 14.22 -18.82
C LEU A 15 -4.02 15.69 -18.62
N ALA A 16 -3.22 16.25 -19.53
CA ALA A 16 -2.83 17.66 -19.49
C ALA A 16 -4.02 18.60 -19.65
N ASN A 17 -5.05 18.17 -20.38
CA ASN A 17 -6.27 18.96 -20.63
C ASN A 17 -7.31 18.87 -19.50
N LEU A 18 -7.11 17.97 -18.51
CA LEU A 18 -7.99 17.91 -17.37
C LEU A 18 -7.78 19.12 -16.45
N GLU A 19 -8.87 19.74 -16.05
CA GLU A 19 -8.80 20.83 -15.08
C GLU A 19 -8.23 20.35 -13.74
N PRO A 20 -7.47 21.21 -13.03
CA PRO A 20 -6.87 20.81 -11.75
C PRO A 20 -7.85 20.23 -10.73
N ALA A 21 -9.07 20.76 -10.65
CA ALA A 21 -10.09 20.26 -9.75
C ALA A 21 -10.51 18.83 -10.11
N ALA A 22 -10.69 18.54 -11.39
CA ALA A 22 -11.02 17.20 -11.88
C ALA A 22 -9.86 16.22 -11.65
N ARG A 23 -8.64 16.66 -11.94
CA ARG A 23 -7.44 15.85 -11.68
C ARG A 23 -7.30 15.51 -10.19
N SER A 24 -7.54 16.48 -9.31
CA SER A 24 -7.49 16.26 -7.87
C SER A 24 -8.51 15.22 -7.41
N ARG A 25 -9.71 15.22 -7.97
CA ARG A 25 -10.73 14.21 -7.67
C ARG A 25 -10.29 12.83 -8.15
N MET A 26 -9.74 12.74 -9.34
CA MET A 26 -9.20 11.49 -9.89
C MET A 26 -8.06 10.95 -9.01
N MET A 27 -7.10 11.79 -8.66
CA MET A 27 -5.97 11.40 -7.81
C MET A 27 -6.43 10.96 -6.42
N ARG A 28 -7.45 11.62 -5.88
CA ARG A 28 -8.04 11.22 -4.60
C ARG A 28 -8.67 9.83 -4.68
N GLN A 29 -9.40 9.56 -5.74
CA GLN A 29 -9.99 8.24 -5.96
C GLN A 29 -8.91 7.17 -6.14
N LEU A 30 -7.85 7.47 -6.90
CA LEU A 30 -6.69 6.57 -7.04
C LEU A 30 -6.05 6.26 -5.69
N ALA A 31 -5.79 7.29 -4.89
CA ALA A 31 -5.18 7.11 -3.58
C ALA A 31 -6.05 6.26 -2.65
N GLN A 32 -7.36 6.47 -2.65
CA GLN A 32 -8.29 5.70 -1.85
C GLN A 32 -8.35 4.23 -2.28
N GLU A 33 -8.39 3.96 -3.58
CA GLU A 33 -8.39 2.60 -4.10
C GLU A 33 -7.07 1.88 -3.83
N LEU A 34 -5.94 2.57 -4.01
CA LEU A 34 -4.63 2.00 -3.68
C LEU A 34 -4.52 1.68 -2.18
N ARG A 35 -5.02 2.56 -1.32
CA ARG A 35 -5.07 2.26 0.12
C ARG A 35 -5.90 1.02 0.40
N ARG A 36 -7.05 0.90 -0.25
CA ARG A 36 -7.94 -0.26 -0.11
C ARG A 36 -7.25 -1.56 -0.53
N THR A 37 -6.51 -1.54 -1.64
CA THR A 37 -5.75 -2.72 -2.08
C THR A 37 -4.65 -3.10 -1.10
N GLN A 38 -3.95 -2.11 -0.52
CA GLN A 38 -2.94 -2.37 0.51
C GLN A 38 -3.56 -2.95 1.78
N GLN A 39 -4.68 -2.39 2.22
CA GLN A 39 -5.42 -2.94 3.37
C GLN A 39 -5.85 -4.38 3.12
N GLN A 40 -6.33 -4.68 1.94
CA GLN A 40 -6.78 -6.01 1.56
C GLN A 40 -5.61 -7.00 1.54
N ASN A 41 -4.46 -6.63 1.00
CA ASN A 41 -3.26 -7.46 1.01
C ASN A 41 -2.85 -7.83 2.44
N ILE A 42 -2.82 -6.85 3.33
CA ILE A 42 -2.48 -7.09 4.74
C ILE A 42 -3.54 -7.98 5.40
N ARG A 43 -4.80 -7.73 5.14
CA ARG A 43 -5.91 -8.54 5.67
C ARG A 43 -5.80 -10.00 5.23
N MET A 44 -5.39 -10.24 3.99
CA MET A 44 -5.18 -11.57 3.44
C MET A 44 -3.81 -12.15 3.82
N GLN A 45 -3.01 -11.42 4.60
CA GLN A 45 -1.67 -11.82 5.03
C GLN A 45 -0.76 -12.15 3.84
N ARG A 46 -0.81 -11.28 2.83
CA ARG A 46 -0.07 -11.42 1.57
C ARG A 46 0.82 -10.23 1.29
N ASN A 47 1.98 -10.52 0.69
CA ASN A 47 2.80 -9.49 0.05
C ASN A 47 2.08 -8.93 -1.18
N PRO A 48 2.47 -7.73 -1.67
CA PRO A 48 1.85 -7.15 -2.87
C PRO A 48 1.87 -8.06 -4.10
N ASP A 49 2.89 -8.92 -4.22
CA ASP A 49 3.02 -9.88 -5.33
C ASP A 49 2.08 -11.10 -5.21
N GLY A 50 1.29 -11.18 -4.14
CA GLY A 50 0.37 -12.28 -3.89
C GLY A 50 0.94 -13.42 -3.07
N SER A 51 2.25 -13.45 -2.81
CA SER A 51 2.86 -14.48 -1.97
C SER A 51 2.44 -14.29 -0.52
N SER A 52 2.30 -15.40 0.21
CA SER A 52 1.91 -15.36 1.62
C SER A 52 3.00 -14.77 2.49
N TYR A 53 2.59 -14.06 3.55
CA TYR A 53 3.54 -13.63 4.58
C TYR A 53 4.16 -14.84 5.28
N GLU A 54 5.42 -14.71 5.66
CA GLU A 54 6.06 -15.66 6.53
C GLU A 54 5.29 -15.73 7.87
N PRO A 55 4.93 -16.94 8.36
CA PRO A 55 4.18 -17.07 9.61
C PRO A 55 4.91 -16.48 10.80
N ARG A 56 4.15 -16.11 11.82
CA ARG A 56 4.74 -15.69 13.10
C ARG A 56 5.58 -16.79 13.70
N ARG A 57 6.65 -16.39 14.39
CA ARG A 57 7.41 -17.31 15.22
C ARG A 57 6.51 -17.87 16.33
N VAL A 58 6.58 -19.18 16.54
CA VAL A 58 5.88 -19.81 17.64
C VAL A 58 6.59 -19.49 18.95
N THR A 59 5.88 -18.78 19.83
CA THR A 59 6.36 -18.44 21.18
C THR A 59 5.46 -19.09 22.21
N ALA A 60 5.89 -19.12 23.47
CA ALA A 60 5.06 -19.62 24.56
C ALA A 60 3.72 -18.87 24.62
N ARG A 61 3.73 -17.58 24.33
CA ARG A 61 2.55 -16.71 24.29
C ARG A 61 1.59 -17.12 23.16
N SER A 62 2.11 -17.37 21.97
CA SER A 62 1.28 -17.80 20.83
C SER A 62 0.77 -19.24 21.01
N LYS A 63 1.56 -20.14 21.59
CA LYS A 63 1.13 -21.51 21.91
C LYS A 63 -0.06 -21.54 22.87
N LYS A 64 -0.13 -20.57 23.80
CA LYS A 64 -1.23 -20.46 24.76
C LYS A 64 -2.46 -19.74 24.18
N GLY A 65 -2.47 -19.43 22.88
CA GLY A 65 -3.58 -18.77 22.21
C GLY A 65 -3.79 -17.33 22.63
N ARG A 66 -2.80 -16.69 23.24
CA ARG A 66 -2.89 -15.28 23.68
C ARG A 66 -2.82 -14.28 22.55
N ILE A 67 -2.17 -14.64 21.42
CA ILE A 67 -2.08 -13.80 20.23
C ILE A 67 -3.12 -14.31 19.24
N LYS A 68 -4.29 -13.65 19.21
CA LYS A 68 -5.41 -14.02 18.34
C LYS A 68 -5.53 -13.14 17.11
N ARG A 69 -4.94 -11.93 17.15
CA ARG A 69 -5.05 -10.99 16.03
C ARG A 69 -4.12 -11.36 14.89
N GLN A 70 -4.58 -11.08 13.69
CA GLN A 70 -3.71 -11.17 12.51
C GLN A 70 -2.54 -10.21 12.64
N MET A 71 -1.42 -10.54 11.98
CA MET A 71 -0.29 -9.62 11.89
C MET A 71 -0.73 -8.32 11.22
N PHE A 72 -0.29 -7.20 11.79
CA PHE A 72 -0.52 -5.85 11.26
C PHE A 72 -2.01 -5.42 11.24
N ALA A 73 -2.86 -6.06 12.03
CA ALA A 73 -4.28 -5.73 12.07
C ALA A 73 -4.55 -4.26 12.39
N LYS A 74 -3.75 -3.64 13.26
CA LYS A 74 -3.84 -2.21 13.55
C LYS A 74 -3.24 -1.35 12.44
N LEU A 75 -2.12 -1.79 11.86
CA LEU A 75 -1.41 -1.02 10.83
C LEU A 75 -2.20 -0.89 9.53
N ARG A 76 -3.13 -1.78 9.23
CA ARG A 76 -3.99 -1.67 8.05
C ARG A 76 -5.16 -0.71 8.22
N THR A 77 -5.39 -0.20 9.42
CA THR A 77 -6.52 0.70 9.68
C THR A 77 -6.28 2.09 9.13
N THR A 78 -7.35 2.84 8.88
CA THR A 78 -7.28 4.20 8.37
C THR A 78 -6.64 5.18 9.35
N LYS A 79 -6.55 4.82 10.61
CA LYS A 79 -5.84 5.61 11.62
C LYS A 79 -4.34 5.70 11.30
N TYR A 80 -3.75 4.64 10.79
CA TYR A 80 -2.31 4.55 10.56
C TYR A 80 -1.94 4.51 9.07
N LEU A 81 -2.77 3.92 8.23
CA LEU A 81 -2.54 3.85 6.79
C LEU A 81 -3.35 4.95 6.10
N LYS A 82 -2.66 5.97 5.64
CA LYS A 82 -3.25 7.19 5.11
C LYS A 82 -3.10 7.28 3.60
N SER A 83 -4.11 7.84 2.96
CA SER A 83 -4.02 8.24 1.57
C SER A 83 -3.95 9.76 1.47
N ALA A 84 -3.22 10.26 0.48
CA ALA A 84 -3.12 11.68 0.18
C ALA A 84 -3.11 11.88 -1.32
N ALA A 85 -3.64 13.00 -1.76
CA ALA A 85 -3.69 13.31 -3.19
C ALA A 85 -3.57 14.81 -3.42
N SER A 86 -2.99 15.14 -4.56
CA SER A 86 -2.97 16.49 -5.13
C SER A 86 -3.46 16.41 -6.57
N ALA A 87 -3.40 17.52 -7.32
CA ALA A 87 -3.72 17.50 -8.75
C ALA A 87 -2.77 16.60 -9.56
N ASP A 88 -1.55 16.38 -9.06
CA ASP A 88 -0.49 15.71 -9.81
C ASP A 88 0.03 14.42 -9.15
N SER A 89 -0.48 14.08 -7.97
CA SER A 89 0.02 12.91 -7.26
C SER A 89 -1.06 12.23 -6.42
N ALA A 90 -0.88 10.92 -6.24
CA ALA A 90 -1.64 10.10 -5.30
C ALA A 90 -0.66 9.26 -4.51
N SER A 91 -0.86 9.18 -3.20
CA SER A 91 0.06 8.44 -2.33
C SER A 91 -0.68 7.69 -1.24
N VAL A 92 -0.07 6.61 -0.79
CA VAL A 92 -0.48 5.83 0.38
C VAL A 92 0.74 5.71 1.28
N GLN A 93 0.58 6.09 2.54
CA GLN A 93 1.70 6.11 3.47
C GLN A 93 1.24 5.84 4.88
N TYR A 94 2.17 5.42 5.71
CA TYR A 94 1.92 5.26 7.13
C TYR A 94 2.06 6.58 7.88
N GLU A 95 1.18 6.79 8.86
CA GLU A 95 1.26 7.92 9.78
C GLU A 95 2.59 7.88 10.55
N GLY A 96 3.15 9.08 10.84
CA GLY A 96 4.51 9.22 11.38
C GLY A 96 4.83 8.38 12.60
N LYS A 97 3.85 8.20 13.51
CA LYS A 97 4.05 7.42 14.74
C LYS A 97 4.35 5.95 14.49
N VAL A 98 3.91 5.39 13.36
CA VAL A 98 4.06 3.97 13.05
C VAL A 98 5.02 3.70 11.90
N GLN A 99 5.59 4.74 11.31
CA GLN A 99 6.50 4.57 10.16
C GLN A 99 7.69 3.68 10.48
N ARG A 100 8.28 3.83 11.66
CA ARG A 100 9.42 2.99 12.07
C ARG A 100 9.05 1.52 12.10
N ILE A 101 7.94 1.19 12.74
CA ILE A 101 7.46 -0.20 12.86
C ILE A 101 7.15 -0.77 11.48
N ALA A 102 6.43 -0.01 10.67
CA ALA A 102 6.09 -0.42 9.32
C ALA A 102 7.34 -0.68 8.47
N ARG A 103 8.31 0.21 8.54
CA ARG A 103 9.58 0.06 7.81
C ARG A 103 10.37 -1.18 8.22
N VAL A 104 10.44 -1.45 9.53
CA VAL A 104 11.14 -2.62 10.06
C VAL A 104 10.56 -3.91 9.50
N HIS A 105 9.25 -4.04 9.47
CA HIS A 105 8.59 -5.22 8.94
C HIS A 105 8.62 -5.28 7.41
N HIS A 106 8.45 -4.14 6.76
CA HIS A 106 8.45 -4.07 5.29
C HIS A 106 9.76 -4.54 4.68
N TYR A 107 10.88 -4.15 5.28
CA TYR A 107 12.21 -4.48 4.78
C TYR A 107 12.89 -5.64 5.51
N GLY A 108 12.28 -6.16 6.56
CA GLY A 108 12.88 -7.23 7.36
C GLY A 108 14.13 -6.77 8.10
N LEU A 109 14.04 -5.68 8.84
CA LEU A 109 15.15 -5.07 9.53
C LEU A 109 15.29 -5.58 10.98
N ARG A 110 16.41 -5.25 11.60
CA ARG A 110 16.61 -5.47 13.02
C ARG A 110 15.98 -4.34 13.82
N ASP A 111 15.32 -4.69 14.90
CA ASP A 111 14.81 -3.72 15.87
C ASP A 111 14.59 -4.40 17.21
N ARG A 112 14.41 -3.60 18.24
CA ARG A 112 14.12 -4.10 19.58
C ARG A 112 12.68 -4.59 19.66
N VAL A 113 12.49 -5.71 20.36
CA VAL A 113 11.16 -6.28 20.60
C VAL A 113 10.34 -5.36 21.50
N SER A 114 11.00 -4.68 22.45
CA SER A 114 10.42 -3.71 23.35
C SER A 114 11.49 -2.68 23.74
N ARG A 115 11.08 -1.62 24.45
CA ARG A 115 12.01 -0.53 24.85
C ARG A 115 13.29 -1.03 25.51
N LYS A 116 13.21 -2.08 26.32
CA LYS A 116 14.35 -2.69 27.02
C LYS A 116 14.66 -4.11 26.53
N GLY A 117 14.00 -4.55 25.48
CA GLY A 117 14.15 -5.91 24.99
C GLY A 117 15.35 -6.11 24.07
N PRO A 118 15.64 -7.37 23.71
CA PRO A 118 16.72 -7.67 22.79
C PRO A 118 16.40 -7.19 21.37
N GLN A 119 17.43 -6.97 20.57
CA GLN A 119 17.27 -6.73 19.14
C GLN A 119 17.13 -8.08 18.43
N ILE A 120 16.15 -8.15 17.55
CA ILE A 120 15.95 -9.31 16.68
C ILE A 120 15.81 -8.84 15.22
N ARG A 121 16.10 -9.73 14.29
CA ARG A 121 15.80 -9.51 12.88
C ARG A 121 14.37 -9.99 12.59
N TYR A 122 13.54 -9.08 12.13
CA TYR A 122 12.19 -9.42 11.72
C TYR A 122 12.16 -10.02 10.32
N ALA A 123 11.23 -10.91 10.07
CA ALA A 123 10.98 -11.43 8.73
C ALA A 123 10.49 -10.29 7.83
N LYS A 124 10.93 -10.33 6.57
CA LYS A 124 10.46 -9.37 5.56
C LYS A 124 9.03 -9.71 5.18
N ARG A 125 8.12 -8.79 5.48
CA ARG A 125 6.71 -8.86 5.09
C ARG A 125 6.35 -7.51 4.50
N ARG A 126 6.15 -7.47 3.20
CA ARG A 126 5.89 -6.21 2.49
C ARG A 126 4.50 -5.71 2.81
N LEU A 127 4.42 -4.52 3.36
CA LEU A 127 3.16 -3.88 3.74
C LEU A 127 2.59 -3.03 2.61
N LEU A 128 3.44 -2.44 1.80
CA LEU A 128 3.07 -1.58 0.68
C LEU A 128 3.74 -2.04 -0.60
N GLY A 129 3.04 -1.93 -1.70
CA GLY A 129 3.60 -2.19 -3.01
C GLY A 129 2.53 -2.14 -4.09
N ILE A 130 2.96 -1.88 -5.31
CA ILE A 130 2.10 -1.88 -6.49
C ILE A 130 2.49 -3.09 -7.35
N TYR A 131 1.49 -3.88 -7.75
CA TYR A 131 1.69 -5.05 -8.58
C TYR A 131 0.74 -5.00 -9.78
N ASP A 132 0.81 -5.97 -10.68
CA ASP A 132 0.10 -5.94 -11.97
C ASP A 132 -1.40 -5.67 -11.84
N THR A 133 -2.06 -6.28 -10.84
CA THR A 133 -3.49 -6.08 -10.62
C THR A 133 -3.82 -4.64 -10.20
N ASP A 134 -2.90 -3.96 -9.52
CA ASP A 134 -3.08 -2.56 -9.12
C ASP A 134 -3.00 -1.64 -10.34
N PHE A 135 -2.14 -1.93 -11.30
CA PHE A 135 -2.07 -1.18 -12.56
C PHE A 135 -3.37 -1.26 -13.34
N ASP A 136 -4.03 -2.41 -13.36
CA ASP A 136 -5.34 -2.56 -14.02
C ASP A 136 -6.39 -1.66 -13.36
N ILE A 137 -6.41 -1.58 -12.05
CA ILE A 137 -7.31 -0.70 -11.28
C ILE A 137 -7.02 0.77 -11.61
N ILE A 138 -5.74 1.15 -11.64
CA ILE A 138 -5.32 2.52 -11.95
C ILE A 138 -5.78 2.90 -13.36
N GLU A 139 -5.55 2.04 -14.35
CA GLU A 139 -5.98 2.27 -15.72
C GLU A 139 -7.49 2.44 -15.82
N GLU A 140 -8.26 1.59 -15.18
CA GLU A 140 -9.72 1.65 -15.18
C GLU A 140 -10.22 2.99 -14.62
N ILE A 141 -9.66 3.44 -13.51
CA ILE A 141 -10.03 4.71 -12.90
C ILE A 141 -9.72 5.88 -13.84
N ILE A 142 -8.53 5.88 -14.43
CA ILE A 142 -8.12 6.94 -15.36
C ILE A 142 -9.03 6.98 -16.57
N ILE A 143 -9.30 5.85 -17.19
CA ILE A 143 -10.19 5.74 -18.36
C ILE A 143 -11.59 6.26 -18.01
N ASN A 144 -12.15 5.85 -16.89
CA ASN A 144 -13.47 6.28 -16.46
C ASN A 144 -13.56 7.80 -16.25
N PHE A 145 -12.49 8.43 -15.78
CA PHE A 145 -12.44 9.89 -15.67
C PHE A 145 -12.32 10.59 -17.03
N LEU A 146 -11.58 10.00 -17.95
CA LEU A 146 -11.35 10.60 -19.28
C LEU A 146 -12.60 10.57 -20.17
N ILE A 147 -13.47 9.57 -19.99
CA ILE A 147 -14.68 9.40 -20.83
C ILE A 147 -15.94 10.02 -20.24
N ARG A 148 -15.86 10.67 -19.10
CA ARG A 148 -17.00 11.36 -18.48
C ARG A 148 -17.33 12.66 -19.19
#